data_e476a296614eb5f9367f9c9396cd36f5
#
_entry.id   e476a296614eb5f9367f9c9396cd36f5
#
_cell.length_a   1.000
_cell.length_b   1.000
_cell.length_c   1.000
_cell.angle_alpha   90.00
_cell.angle_beta   90.00
_cell.angle_gamma   90.00
#
_symmetry.space_group_name_H-M   'P 1'
#
loop_
_entity.id
_entity.type
_entity.pdbx_description
1 polymer ?
#
loop_
_entity_poly.entity_id
_entity_poly.type
_entity_poly.pdbx_seq_one_letter_code
_entity_poly.pdbx_strand_id
1 'polypeptide(L)'
;MSISIKSSNQIEKMRVAGKLASSVLEMIGEHVKTGITTEKLDQICHDFIVNNLDSVPAPLNYNGFPKSICTSVNNVVCHGIPSEKKLKKGDIINIDITVIKDGFHGDTSKMFIVGKPSVKALKICNVARDSMMLGIEKV
;
A
#
# COMPACT_ATOMS: atom_id res chain seq x y z
N MET A 1 12.99 2.38 -24.39
CA MET A 1 12.69 1.21 -23.55
C MET A 1 12.08 0.12 -24.40
N SER A 2 12.55 -1.12 -24.31
CA SER A 2 11.93 -2.24 -25.01
C SER A 2 10.82 -2.84 -24.12
N ILE A 3 9.67 -3.14 -24.71
CA ILE A 3 8.61 -3.89 -24.05
C ILE A 3 9.05 -5.36 -23.94
N SER A 4 9.00 -5.93 -22.74
CA SER A 4 9.29 -7.36 -22.54
C SER A 4 8.01 -8.15 -22.30
N ILE A 5 7.79 -9.19 -23.09
CA ILE A 5 6.70 -10.13 -22.88
C ILE A 5 7.17 -11.16 -21.85
N LYS A 6 6.39 -11.33 -20.78
CA LYS A 6 6.73 -12.23 -19.67
C LYS A 6 6.40 -13.68 -20.05
N SER A 7 7.29 -14.60 -19.70
CA SER A 7 7.03 -16.04 -19.77
C SER A 7 6.03 -16.49 -18.68
N SER A 8 5.42 -17.65 -18.84
CA SER A 8 4.50 -18.21 -17.83
C SER A 8 5.14 -18.31 -16.44
N ASN A 9 6.41 -18.72 -16.36
CA ASN A 9 7.14 -18.77 -15.08
C ASN A 9 7.33 -17.39 -14.47
N GLN A 10 7.63 -16.36 -15.27
CA GLN A 10 7.75 -14.98 -14.79
C GLN A 10 6.39 -14.43 -14.31
N ILE A 11 5.31 -14.74 -15.02
CA ILE A 11 3.94 -14.36 -14.61
C ILE A 11 3.61 -14.98 -13.25
N GLU A 12 3.97 -16.25 -13.02
CA GLU A 12 3.71 -16.89 -11.72
C GLU A 12 4.51 -16.23 -10.59
N LYS A 13 5.76 -15.87 -10.82
CA LYS A 13 6.55 -15.09 -9.85
C LYS A 13 5.94 -13.71 -9.56
N MET A 14 5.41 -13.03 -10.56
CA MET A 14 4.67 -11.78 -10.36
C MET A 14 3.39 -11.98 -9.54
N ARG A 15 2.67 -13.10 -9.77
CA ARG A 15 1.50 -13.46 -8.94
C ARG A 15 1.86 -13.67 -7.48
N VAL A 16 2.99 -14.35 -7.22
CA VAL A 16 3.51 -14.51 -5.85
C VAL A 16 3.79 -13.16 -5.22
N ALA A 17 4.57 -12.29 -5.89
CA ALA A 17 4.87 -10.96 -5.37
C ALA A 17 3.60 -10.13 -5.10
N GLY A 18 2.61 -10.17 -6.00
CA GLY A 18 1.32 -9.49 -5.82
C GLY A 18 0.52 -10.02 -4.62
N LYS A 19 0.49 -11.34 -4.41
CA LYS A 19 -0.15 -11.95 -3.24
C LYS A 19 0.54 -11.54 -1.93
N LEU A 20 1.87 -11.48 -1.92
CA LEU A 20 2.62 -11.03 -0.75
C LEU A 20 2.31 -9.55 -0.43
N ALA A 21 2.28 -8.67 -1.42
CA ALA A 21 1.89 -7.28 -1.22
C ALA A 21 0.46 -7.15 -0.67
N SER A 22 -0.50 -7.92 -1.19
CA SER A 22 -1.88 -7.94 -0.69
C SER A 22 -1.96 -8.41 0.76
N SER A 23 -1.17 -9.43 1.15
CA SER A 23 -1.16 -9.92 2.54
C SER A 23 -0.67 -8.88 3.54
N VAL A 24 0.25 -7.99 3.13
CA VAL A 24 0.67 -6.85 3.96
C VAL A 24 -0.50 -5.88 4.20
N LEU A 25 -1.31 -5.58 3.16
CA LEU A 25 -2.49 -4.72 3.30
C LEU A 25 -3.57 -5.34 4.20
N GLU A 26 -3.75 -6.65 4.14
CA GLU A 26 -4.68 -7.36 5.03
C GLU A 26 -4.21 -7.25 6.48
N MET A 27 -2.96 -7.60 6.74
CA MET A 27 -2.35 -7.53 8.07
C MET A 27 -2.40 -6.12 8.65
N ILE A 28 -1.96 -5.09 7.90
CA ILE A 28 -1.87 -3.73 8.44
C ILE A 28 -3.24 -3.12 8.71
N GLY A 29 -4.28 -3.57 8.04
CA GLY A 29 -5.65 -3.10 8.25
C GLY A 29 -6.12 -3.24 9.71
N GLU A 30 -5.68 -4.26 10.42
CA GLU A 30 -6.00 -4.48 11.83
C GLU A 30 -5.36 -3.45 12.77
N HIS A 31 -4.31 -2.79 12.30
CA HIS A 31 -3.56 -1.80 13.07
C HIS A 31 -3.99 -0.35 12.79
N VAL A 32 -4.79 -0.11 11.73
CA VAL A 32 -5.23 1.25 11.38
C VAL A 32 -6.33 1.72 12.32
N LYS A 33 -5.95 2.53 13.31
CA LYS A 33 -6.86 3.05 14.33
C LYS A 33 -6.45 4.45 14.79
N THR A 34 -7.38 5.14 15.45
CA THR A 34 -7.11 6.46 16.04
C THR A 34 -5.93 6.40 17.00
N GLY A 35 -5.01 7.34 16.86
CA GLY A 35 -3.84 7.52 17.74
C GLY A 35 -2.57 6.81 17.30
N ILE A 36 -2.64 5.85 16.37
CA ILE A 36 -1.43 5.24 15.80
C ILE A 36 -0.69 6.26 14.93
N THR A 37 0.63 6.24 14.95
CA THR A 37 1.45 7.05 14.04
C THR A 37 1.63 6.35 12.70
N THR A 38 1.79 7.10 11.62
CA THR A 38 2.13 6.52 10.32
C THR A 38 3.52 5.87 10.33
N GLU A 39 4.43 6.36 11.17
CA GLU A 39 5.72 5.74 11.48
C GLU A 39 5.55 4.32 12.04
N LYS A 40 4.62 4.15 12.99
CA LYS A 40 4.39 2.82 13.57
C LYS A 40 3.78 1.85 12.57
N LEU A 41 2.94 2.34 11.65
CA LEU A 41 2.42 1.52 10.55
C LEU A 41 3.55 1.07 9.62
N ASP A 42 4.49 1.97 9.29
CA ASP A 42 5.67 1.64 8.50
C ASP A 42 6.53 0.55 9.16
N GLN A 43 6.83 0.68 10.47
CA GLN A 43 7.59 -0.33 11.21
C GLN A 43 6.93 -1.71 11.18
N ILE A 44 5.62 -1.76 11.43
CA ILE A 44 4.87 -3.02 11.40
C ILE A 44 4.92 -3.66 10.00
N CYS A 45 4.73 -2.87 8.95
CA CYS A 45 4.83 -3.37 7.57
C CYS A 45 6.25 -3.81 7.24
N HIS A 46 7.27 -3.03 7.62
CA HIS A 46 8.67 -3.40 7.42
C HIS A 46 8.98 -4.77 8.03
N ASP A 47 8.67 -4.92 9.31
CA ASP A 47 8.94 -6.16 10.05
C ASP A 47 8.22 -7.35 9.42
N PHE A 48 6.98 -7.18 9.01
CA PHE A 48 6.21 -8.23 8.35
C PHE A 48 6.79 -8.60 6.98
N ILE A 49 7.14 -7.61 6.15
CA ILE A 49 7.73 -7.84 4.82
C ILE A 49 9.06 -8.59 4.93
N VAL A 50 9.93 -8.15 5.84
CA VAL A 50 11.29 -8.70 5.96
C VAL A 50 11.29 -10.03 6.68
N ASN A 51 10.66 -10.11 7.87
CA ASN A 51 10.81 -11.25 8.76
C ASN A 51 9.79 -12.38 8.51
N ASN A 52 8.57 -12.04 8.03
CA ASN A 52 7.53 -13.04 7.82
C ASN A 52 7.42 -13.46 6.34
N LEU A 53 7.61 -12.51 5.41
CA LEU A 53 7.48 -12.80 3.97
C LEU A 53 8.83 -13.08 3.29
N ASP A 54 9.94 -12.92 3.99
CA ASP A 54 11.28 -13.03 3.41
C ASP A 54 11.36 -12.28 2.08
N SER A 55 10.99 -10.99 2.13
CA SER A 55 10.86 -10.11 0.98
C SER A 55 11.48 -8.75 1.25
N VAL A 56 11.66 -7.94 0.22
CA VAL A 56 12.24 -6.61 0.35
C VAL A 56 11.16 -5.54 0.13
N PRO A 57 11.03 -4.55 1.03
CA PRO A 57 10.17 -3.38 0.78
C PRO A 57 10.79 -2.50 -0.30
N ALA A 58 10.16 -2.44 -1.47
CA ALA A 58 10.70 -1.75 -2.64
C ALA A 58 10.91 -0.23 -2.47
N PRO A 59 10.05 0.51 -1.73
CA PRO A 59 10.23 1.94 -1.56
C PRO A 59 11.50 2.31 -0.77
N LEU A 60 11.93 1.45 0.17
CA LEU A 60 13.04 1.76 1.07
C LEU A 60 14.33 1.98 0.29
N ASN A 61 14.90 3.17 0.43
CA ASN A 61 16.11 3.65 -0.26
C ASN A 61 15.95 3.86 -1.78
N TYR A 62 14.75 3.67 -2.34
CA TYR A 62 14.53 3.98 -3.75
C TYR A 62 14.55 5.50 -3.96
N ASN A 63 15.50 5.99 -4.73
CA ASN A 63 15.72 7.43 -4.96
C ASN A 63 15.77 8.28 -3.67
N GLY A 64 16.29 7.70 -2.58
CA GLY A 64 16.38 8.36 -1.27
C GLY A 64 15.10 8.33 -0.44
N PHE A 65 14.06 7.58 -0.84
CA PHE A 65 12.85 7.43 -0.02
C PHE A 65 13.18 6.67 1.28
N PRO A 66 12.87 7.25 2.47
CA PRO A 66 13.45 6.77 3.74
C PRO A 66 12.62 5.68 4.44
N LYS A 67 11.52 5.20 3.84
CA LYS A 67 10.53 4.33 4.48
C LYS A 67 10.17 3.12 3.62
N SER A 68 9.57 2.13 4.25
CA SER A 68 9.25 0.83 3.61
C SER A 68 7.93 0.84 2.88
N ILE A 69 7.02 1.76 3.24
CA ILE A 69 5.69 1.92 2.64
C ILE A 69 5.40 3.40 2.41
N CYS A 70 4.37 3.71 1.62
CA CYS A 70 3.83 5.06 1.56
C CYS A 70 2.53 5.17 2.37
N THR A 71 2.34 6.32 3.04
CA THR A 71 1.15 6.60 3.85
C THR A 71 0.59 7.97 3.52
N SER A 72 -0.46 8.03 2.69
CA SER A 72 -1.04 9.28 2.22
C SER A 72 -2.34 9.59 2.96
N VAL A 73 -2.28 10.55 3.88
CA VAL A 73 -3.40 10.89 4.78
C VAL A 73 -4.16 12.11 4.25
N ASN A 74 -5.47 11.98 4.10
CA ASN A 74 -6.41 13.03 3.69
C ASN A 74 -6.04 13.69 2.35
N ASN A 75 -5.47 14.90 2.39
CA ASN A 75 -5.13 15.71 1.21
C ASN A 75 -3.78 15.34 0.57
N VAL A 76 -3.03 14.41 1.15
CA VAL A 76 -1.80 13.90 0.53
C VAL A 76 -2.21 12.96 -0.61
N VAL A 77 -1.85 13.30 -1.83
CA VAL A 77 -2.32 12.58 -3.04
C VAL A 77 -1.69 11.20 -3.15
N CYS A 78 -0.34 11.11 -3.04
CA CYS A 78 0.42 9.86 -3.10
C CYS A 78 1.79 10.05 -2.44
N HIS A 79 2.52 8.93 -2.27
CA HIS A 79 3.91 8.87 -1.78
C HIS A 79 4.13 9.60 -0.44
N GLY A 80 3.10 9.65 0.43
CA GLY A 80 3.23 10.23 1.76
C GLY A 80 4.26 9.48 2.59
N ILE A 81 5.22 10.23 3.16
CA ILE A 81 6.30 9.64 3.97
C ILE A 81 5.77 9.37 5.37
N PRO A 82 5.86 8.13 5.87
CA PRO A 82 5.56 7.80 7.26
C PRO A 82 6.32 8.67 8.26
N SER A 83 5.61 9.12 9.31
CA SER A 83 6.13 10.06 10.30
C SER A 83 5.40 9.91 11.65
N GLU A 84 5.75 10.73 12.62
CA GLU A 84 5.08 10.82 13.94
C GLU A 84 3.64 11.35 13.86
N LYS A 85 3.10 11.60 12.67
CA LYS A 85 1.70 12.01 12.48
C LYS A 85 0.76 10.93 12.99
N LYS A 86 -0.02 11.26 14.01
CA LYS A 86 -1.06 10.38 14.57
C LYS A 86 -2.34 10.46 13.74
N LEU A 87 -2.89 9.32 13.42
CA LEU A 87 -4.21 9.23 12.78
C LEU A 87 -5.31 9.68 13.75
N LYS A 88 -6.28 10.42 13.24
CA LYS A 88 -7.44 10.95 13.96
C LYS A 88 -8.73 10.29 13.49
N LYS A 89 -9.73 10.27 14.33
CA LYS A 89 -11.08 9.82 13.94
C LYS A 89 -11.60 10.66 12.77
N GLY A 90 -12.04 10.00 11.72
CA GLY A 90 -12.51 10.61 10.48
C GLY A 90 -11.45 10.75 9.39
N ASP A 91 -10.17 10.52 9.68
CA ASP A 91 -9.13 10.49 8.66
C ASP A 91 -9.37 9.34 7.68
N ILE A 92 -8.99 9.57 6.43
CA ILE A 92 -8.79 8.55 5.41
C ILE A 92 -7.29 8.46 5.12
N ILE A 93 -6.79 7.25 4.94
CA ILE A 93 -5.38 7.01 4.64
C ILE A 93 -5.26 5.99 3.52
N ASN A 94 -4.50 6.32 2.48
CA ASN A 94 -4.01 5.33 1.53
C ASN A 94 -2.71 4.75 2.09
N ILE A 95 -2.65 3.43 2.18
CA ILE A 95 -1.42 2.68 2.45
C ILE A 95 -1.06 1.96 1.16
N ASP A 96 0.17 2.20 0.72
CA ASP A 96 0.68 1.74 -0.56
C ASP A 96 1.92 0.88 -0.32
N ILE A 97 1.82 -0.37 -0.78
CA ILE A 97 2.76 -1.45 -0.50
C ILE A 97 3.37 -1.94 -1.80
N THR A 98 4.69 -1.89 -1.88
CA THR A 98 5.43 -2.58 -2.94
C THR A 98 6.45 -3.51 -2.33
N VAL A 99 6.37 -4.80 -2.64
CA VAL A 99 7.35 -5.81 -2.22
C VAL A 99 8.14 -6.35 -3.41
N ILE A 100 9.38 -6.72 -3.16
CA ILE A 100 10.21 -7.44 -4.13
C ILE A 100 10.40 -8.87 -3.63
N LYS A 101 10.01 -9.85 -4.44
CA LYS A 101 10.27 -11.27 -4.22
C LYS A 101 10.89 -11.88 -5.47
N ASP A 102 12.03 -12.54 -5.33
CA ASP A 102 12.77 -13.18 -6.44
C ASP A 102 13.00 -12.27 -7.65
N GLY A 103 13.21 -10.96 -7.41
CA GLY A 103 13.41 -9.95 -8.45
C GLY A 103 12.13 -9.44 -9.13
N PHE A 104 10.95 -9.85 -8.67
CA PHE A 104 9.65 -9.38 -9.18
C PHE A 104 8.95 -8.50 -8.15
N HIS A 105 8.30 -7.44 -8.65
CA HIS A 105 7.56 -6.49 -7.82
C HIS A 105 6.09 -6.89 -7.75
N GLY A 106 5.54 -6.82 -6.52
CA GLY A 106 4.11 -6.82 -6.27
C GLY A 106 3.74 -5.48 -5.67
N ASP A 107 2.84 -4.75 -6.31
CA ASP A 107 2.44 -3.39 -5.96
C ASP A 107 0.93 -3.31 -5.82
N THR A 108 0.47 -2.79 -4.68
CA THR A 108 -0.96 -2.64 -4.40
C THR A 108 -1.18 -1.63 -3.29
N SER A 109 -2.30 -0.90 -3.37
CA SER A 109 -2.68 0.04 -2.32
C SER A 109 -4.15 -0.08 -1.92
N LYS A 110 -4.47 0.41 -0.73
CA LYS A 110 -5.84 0.39 -0.21
C LYS A 110 -6.11 1.63 0.63
N MET A 111 -7.33 2.16 0.48
CA MET A 111 -7.85 3.18 1.38
C MET A 111 -8.38 2.56 2.67
N PHE A 112 -7.96 3.11 3.80
CA PHE A 112 -8.49 2.79 5.12
C PHE A 112 -9.18 4.01 5.72
N ILE A 113 -10.21 3.76 6.50
CA ILE A 113 -11.01 4.80 7.15
C ILE A 113 -10.85 4.66 8.67
N VAL A 114 -10.45 5.74 9.32
CA VAL A 114 -10.21 5.77 10.77
C VAL A 114 -11.49 6.16 11.51
N GLY A 115 -12.24 5.19 11.99
CA GLY A 115 -13.52 5.42 12.66
C GLY A 115 -14.62 5.85 11.68
N LYS A 116 -15.39 6.92 12.02
CA LYS A 116 -16.52 7.39 11.19
C LYS A 116 -16.05 8.50 10.25
N PRO A 117 -16.07 8.31 8.92
CA PRO A 117 -15.65 9.31 7.96
C PRO A 117 -16.71 10.40 7.77
N SER A 118 -16.31 11.54 7.17
CA SER A 118 -17.26 12.49 6.63
C SER A 118 -17.92 11.93 5.36
N VAL A 119 -19.10 12.45 5.00
CA VAL A 119 -19.79 12.08 3.75
C VAL A 119 -18.90 12.31 2.52
N LYS A 120 -18.15 13.43 2.51
CA LYS A 120 -17.21 13.74 1.41
C LYS A 120 -16.08 12.74 1.32
N ALA A 121 -15.48 12.38 2.45
CA ALA A 121 -14.40 11.39 2.50
C ALA A 121 -14.87 10.01 2.01
N LEU A 122 -16.02 9.55 2.46
CA LEU A 122 -16.61 8.29 2.00
C LEU A 122 -16.89 8.33 0.49
N LYS A 123 -17.50 9.42 0.01
CA LYS A 123 -17.83 9.58 -1.41
C LYS A 123 -16.59 9.51 -2.30
N ILE A 124 -15.51 10.23 -1.96
CA ILE A 124 -14.30 10.22 -2.80
C ILE A 124 -13.64 8.84 -2.83
N CYS A 125 -13.58 8.12 -1.70
CA CYS A 125 -13.05 6.77 -1.66
C CYS A 125 -13.87 5.81 -2.54
N ASN A 126 -15.20 5.86 -2.46
CA ASN A 126 -16.07 5.01 -3.27
C ASN A 126 -15.94 5.34 -4.77
N VAL A 127 -16.02 6.62 -5.14
CA VAL A 127 -15.89 7.04 -6.55
C VAL A 127 -14.53 6.62 -7.13
N ALA A 128 -13.44 6.80 -6.38
CA ALA A 128 -12.10 6.38 -6.83
C ALA A 128 -12.03 4.86 -7.06
N ARG A 129 -12.56 4.07 -6.11
CA ARG A 129 -12.62 2.61 -6.23
C ARG A 129 -13.47 2.17 -7.43
N ASP A 130 -14.67 2.72 -7.56
CA ASP A 130 -15.60 2.35 -8.65
C ASP A 130 -15.02 2.72 -10.01
N SER A 131 -14.38 3.89 -10.13
CA SER A 131 -13.68 4.32 -11.36
C SER A 131 -12.54 3.38 -11.73
N MET A 132 -11.74 2.94 -10.74
CA MET A 132 -10.69 1.95 -10.95
C MET A 132 -11.26 0.62 -11.46
N MET A 133 -12.32 0.11 -10.83
CA MET A 133 -12.94 -1.15 -11.24
C MET A 133 -13.52 -1.08 -12.65
N LEU A 134 -14.20 0.03 -12.98
CA LEU A 134 -14.68 0.28 -14.34
C LEU A 134 -13.54 0.33 -15.37
N GLY A 135 -12.38 0.90 -14.99
CA GLY A 135 -11.18 0.88 -15.84
C GLY A 135 -10.65 -0.53 -16.08
N ILE A 136 -10.58 -1.35 -15.03
CA ILE A 136 -10.11 -2.75 -15.12
C ILE A 136 -11.02 -3.59 -16.04
N GLU A 137 -12.33 -3.37 -15.98
CA GLU A 137 -13.29 -4.07 -16.85
C GLU A 137 -13.14 -3.76 -18.35
N LYS A 138 -12.38 -2.70 -18.71
CA LYS A 138 -12.14 -2.31 -20.10
C LYS A 138 -10.84 -2.85 -20.69
N VAL A 139 -10.02 -3.54 -19.90
CA VAL A 139 -8.78 -4.21 -20.29
C VAL A 139 -9.02 -5.70 -20.48
#